data_164346f0097d3a1d3d55aca018b67d9a
#
_entry.id   164346f0097d3a1d3d55aca018b67d9a
#
_cell.length_a   1.000
_cell.length_b   1.000
_cell.length_c   1.000
_cell.angle_alpha   90.00
_cell.angle_beta   90.00
_cell.angle_gamma   90.00
#
_symmetry.space_group_name_H-M   'P 1'
#
loop_
_entity.id
_entity.type
_entity.pdbx_description
1 polymer ?
#
loop_
_entity_poly.entity_id
_entity_poly.type
_entity_poly.pdbx_seq_one_letter_code
_entity_poly.pdbx_strand_id
1 'polypeptide(L)'
;AFAGKELPVILNLHGGGLILGCKEYNRYFCAQLSKLGYLVFSIEYRLVPDCLFFDQCEDVFTAMRCIKRKLPEYQGLKDRVYAVGDTGGAMLLTYCAAMQNSPKIAGTAGVSPASLRLKALGLISGMYYTTRFDKIGLFLPSYLYGNHYKKSAFSSYVNPEHPGIVTALPPCFLTTSAGDYLRSYTLDFEKALSRYQVSHHLLDFSERKDLPHAFSVINPFRKESIELLEDMSGYFQQFQ
;
A
#
# COMPACT_ATOMS: atom_id res chain seq x y z
N ALA A 1 -5.90 -10.69 -24.50
CA ALA A 1 -4.50 -10.61 -24.97
C ALA A 1 -3.59 -11.61 -24.25
N PHE A 2 -3.93 -12.04 -23.00
CA PHE A 2 -3.08 -12.91 -22.17
C PHE A 2 -3.68 -14.29 -21.87
N ALA A 3 -4.72 -14.70 -22.59
CA ALA A 3 -5.39 -15.99 -22.37
C ALA A 3 -4.36 -17.15 -22.45
N GLY A 4 -4.39 -18.04 -21.43
CA GLY A 4 -3.51 -19.19 -21.35
C GLY A 4 -2.07 -18.91 -20.89
N LYS A 5 -1.74 -17.66 -20.48
CA LYS A 5 -0.43 -17.31 -19.92
C LYS A 5 -0.51 -17.18 -18.40
N GLU A 6 0.52 -17.67 -17.72
CA GLU A 6 0.71 -17.34 -16.32
C GLU A 6 1.15 -15.86 -16.17
N LEU A 7 0.51 -15.12 -15.29
CA LEU A 7 0.73 -13.69 -15.12
C LEU A 7 1.29 -13.36 -13.73
N PRO A 8 2.18 -12.36 -13.64
CA PRO A 8 2.51 -11.76 -12.36
C PRO A 8 1.27 -11.13 -11.73
N VAL A 9 1.22 -11.11 -10.41
CA VAL A 9 0.04 -10.77 -9.62
C VAL A 9 0.22 -9.43 -8.95
N ILE A 10 -0.82 -8.58 -8.98
CA ILE A 10 -0.90 -7.37 -8.17
C ILE A 10 -2.11 -7.46 -7.24
N LEU A 11 -1.86 -7.21 -5.96
CA LEU A 11 -2.89 -6.95 -4.96
C LEU A 11 -3.08 -5.44 -4.88
N ASN A 12 -4.30 -4.94 -5.05
CA ASN A 12 -4.60 -3.51 -4.95
C ASN A 12 -5.42 -3.21 -3.70
N LEU A 13 -4.96 -2.24 -2.90
CA LEU A 13 -5.66 -1.71 -1.73
C LEU A 13 -6.09 -0.28 -2.01
N HIS A 14 -7.40 -0.02 -1.98
CA HIS A 14 -7.96 1.29 -2.26
C HIS A 14 -7.66 2.32 -1.17
N GLY A 15 -7.66 3.60 -1.54
CA GLY A 15 -7.55 4.74 -0.63
C GLY A 15 -8.85 5.07 0.09
N GLY A 16 -8.94 6.33 0.55
CA GLY A 16 -10.09 6.85 1.29
C GLY A 16 -9.83 7.04 2.78
N GLY A 17 -8.55 7.18 3.18
CA GLY A 17 -8.15 7.48 4.55
C GLY A 17 -8.50 6.41 5.58
N LEU A 18 -8.79 5.19 5.14
CA LEU A 18 -9.25 4.04 5.95
C LEU A 18 -10.68 4.19 6.52
N ILE A 19 -11.36 5.29 6.19
CA ILE A 19 -12.71 5.64 6.66
C ILE A 19 -13.75 5.66 5.53
N LEU A 20 -13.30 5.70 4.28
CA LEU A 20 -14.14 5.73 3.08
C LEU A 20 -13.57 4.79 2.02
N GLY A 21 -14.38 4.47 1.04
CA GLY A 21 -13.95 3.76 -0.15
C GLY A 21 -14.50 2.35 -0.25
N CYS A 22 -14.17 1.73 -1.35
CA CYS A 22 -14.47 0.35 -1.67
C CYS A 22 -13.53 -0.10 -2.79
N LYS A 23 -13.42 -1.42 -2.99
CA LYS A 23 -12.54 -2.00 -4.03
C LYS A 23 -12.83 -1.51 -5.44
N GLU A 24 -14.06 -1.05 -5.71
CA GLU A 24 -14.47 -0.52 -7.01
C GLU A 24 -13.90 0.86 -7.34
N TYR A 25 -13.46 1.63 -6.34
CA TYR A 25 -12.88 2.97 -6.58
C TYR A 25 -11.69 2.90 -7.52
N ASN A 26 -10.85 1.87 -7.37
CA ASN A 26 -9.64 1.71 -8.17
C ASN A 26 -9.85 0.88 -9.45
N ARG A 27 -11.10 0.57 -9.86
CA ARG A 27 -11.37 -0.36 -10.97
C ARG A 27 -10.68 0.01 -12.29
N TYR A 28 -10.65 1.29 -12.64
CA TYR A 28 -10.01 1.74 -13.88
C TYR A 28 -8.49 1.75 -13.79
N PHE A 29 -7.95 2.09 -12.62
CA PHE A 29 -6.53 1.96 -12.32
C PHE A 29 -6.09 0.48 -12.41
N CYS A 30 -6.84 -0.43 -11.79
CA CYS A 30 -6.61 -1.87 -11.89
C CYS A 30 -6.70 -2.38 -13.34
N ALA A 31 -7.62 -1.84 -14.13
CA ALA A 31 -7.72 -2.18 -15.56
C ALA A 31 -6.48 -1.74 -16.36
N GLN A 32 -5.87 -0.61 -16.04
CA GLN A 32 -4.60 -0.20 -16.68
C GLN A 32 -3.45 -1.13 -16.27
N LEU A 33 -3.35 -1.52 -15.00
CA LEU A 33 -2.37 -2.54 -14.56
C LEU A 33 -2.57 -3.87 -15.30
N SER A 34 -3.82 -4.28 -15.50
CA SER A 34 -4.11 -5.51 -16.26
C SER A 34 -3.68 -5.40 -17.73
N LYS A 35 -3.72 -4.22 -18.36
CA LYS A 35 -3.19 -4.01 -19.71
C LYS A 35 -1.68 -4.17 -19.79
N LEU A 36 -0.97 -3.91 -18.70
CA LEU A 36 0.48 -4.13 -18.59
C LEU A 36 0.85 -5.60 -18.36
N GLY A 37 -0.14 -6.50 -18.30
CA GLY A 37 0.10 -7.94 -18.20
C GLY A 37 0.06 -8.48 -16.78
N TYR A 38 -0.59 -7.81 -15.85
CA TYR A 38 -0.78 -8.29 -14.49
C TYR A 38 -2.16 -8.90 -14.27
N LEU A 39 -2.22 -9.96 -13.47
CA LEU A 39 -3.44 -10.43 -12.85
C LEU A 39 -3.69 -9.58 -11.57
N VAL A 40 -4.76 -8.79 -11.57
CA VAL A 40 -5.01 -7.82 -10.50
C VAL A 40 -6.18 -8.27 -9.63
N PHE A 41 -5.96 -8.30 -8.31
CA PHE A 41 -6.98 -8.50 -7.30
C PHE A 41 -7.18 -7.21 -6.51
N SER A 42 -8.35 -6.58 -6.60
CA SER A 42 -8.73 -5.44 -5.77
C SER A 42 -9.35 -5.94 -4.47
N ILE A 43 -8.71 -5.60 -3.35
CA ILE A 43 -9.07 -6.09 -2.01
C ILE A 43 -10.05 -5.12 -1.36
N GLU A 44 -11.10 -5.67 -0.76
CA GLU A 44 -11.99 -4.97 0.15
C GLU A 44 -11.52 -5.17 1.59
N TYR A 45 -11.66 -4.14 2.43
CA TYR A 45 -11.41 -4.21 3.86
C TYR A 45 -12.42 -3.35 4.61
N ARG A 46 -12.74 -3.70 5.85
CA ARG A 46 -13.64 -2.93 6.72
C ARG A 46 -13.09 -1.53 6.97
N LEU A 47 -13.97 -0.59 7.24
CA LEU A 47 -13.62 0.82 7.43
C LEU A 47 -13.79 1.23 8.90
N VAL A 48 -12.96 2.14 9.39
CA VAL A 48 -13.21 2.78 10.67
C VAL A 48 -14.42 3.73 10.54
N PRO A 49 -15.27 3.92 11.55
CA PRO A 49 -15.10 3.47 12.94
C PRO A 49 -15.68 2.09 13.27
N ASP A 50 -16.20 1.34 12.29
CA ASP A 50 -16.85 0.04 12.52
C ASP A 50 -15.85 -1.05 12.91
N CYS A 51 -14.56 -0.81 12.75
CA CYS A 51 -13.46 -1.68 13.13
C CYS A 51 -12.23 -0.85 13.52
N LEU A 52 -11.18 -1.50 14.00
CA LEU A 52 -9.87 -0.87 14.22
C LEU A 52 -8.92 -1.17 13.04
N PHE A 53 -7.80 -0.45 12.99
CA PHE A 53 -6.74 -0.65 12.01
C PHE A 53 -6.22 -2.11 11.96
N PHE A 54 -6.17 -2.77 13.10
CA PHE A 54 -5.72 -4.17 13.20
C PHE A 54 -6.71 -5.14 12.53
N ASP A 55 -8.00 -4.83 12.61
CA ASP A 55 -9.03 -5.58 11.90
C ASP A 55 -8.91 -5.41 10.38
N GLN A 56 -8.57 -4.19 9.92
CA GLN A 56 -8.29 -3.92 8.50
C GLN A 56 -7.06 -4.72 8.02
N CYS A 57 -6.00 -4.79 8.84
CA CYS A 57 -4.84 -5.64 8.54
C CYS A 57 -5.23 -7.12 8.42
N GLU A 58 -6.08 -7.63 9.33
CA GLU A 58 -6.54 -9.02 9.29
C GLU A 58 -7.45 -9.30 8.08
N ASP A 59 -8.25 -8.32 7.64
CA ASP A 59 -9.04 -8.43 6.40
C ASP A 59 -8.12 -8.56 5.18
N VAL A 60 -7.06 -7.75 5.11
CA VAL A 60 -6.04 -7.86 4.05
C VAL A 60 -5.37 -9.22 4.07
N PHE A 61 -4.95 -9.73 5.23
CA PHE A 61 -4.34 -11.06 5.32
C PHE A 61 -5.32 -12.17 4.97
N THR A 62 -6.59 -12.02 5.31
CA THR A 62 -7.64 -12.97 4.91
C THR A 62 -7.82 -12.99 3.40
N ALA A 63 -7.86 -11.81 2.76
CA ALA A 63 -7.88 -11.70 1.30
C ALA A 63 -6.63 -12.33 0.67
N MET A 64 -5.43 -12.07 1.20
CA MET A 64 -4.19 -12.67 0.72
C MET A 64 -4.20 -14.20 0.82
N ARG A 65 -4.72 -14.77 1.93
CA ARG A 65 -4.89 -16.22 2.08
C ARG A 65 -5.86 -16.80 1.03
N CYS A 66 -6.97 -16.09 0.77
CA CYS A 66 -7.94 -16.48 -0.25
C CYS A 66 -7.32 -16.43 -1.65
N ILE A 67 -6.65 -15.33 -2.00
CA ILE A 67 -5.99 -15.14 -3.29
C ILE A 67 -4.94 -16.22 -3.51
N LYS A 68 -4.09 -16.51 -2.53
CA LYS A 68 -3.09 -17.58 -2.63
C LYS A 68 -3.68 -18.92 -3.06
N ARG A 69 -4.85 -19.27 -2.52
CA ARG A 69 -5.55 -20.51 -2.89
C ARG A 69 -6.13 -20.47 -4.31
N LYS A 70 -6.48 -19.26 -4.77
CA LYS A 70 -7.10 -19.03 -6.07
C LYS A 70 -6.10 -18.82 -7.22
N LEU A 71 -4.83 -18.51 -6.93
CA LEU A 71 -3.82 -18.25 -7.97
C LEU A 71 -3.75 -19.34 -9.05
N PRO A 72 -3.78 -20.66 -8.73
CA PRO A 72 -3.76 -21.68 -9.77
C PRO A 72 -4.95 -21.64 -10.73
N GLU A 73 -6.14 -21.30 -10.19
CA GLU A 73 -7.38 -21.18 -10.97
C GLU A 73 -7.30 -20.02 -11.98
N TYR A 74 -6.65 -18.92 -11.60
CA TYR A 74 -6.49 -17.72 -12.42
C TYR A 74 -5.15 -17.63 -13.15
N GLN A 75 -4.33 -18.69 -13.12
CA GLN A 75 -3.00 -18.71 -13.75
C GLN A 75 -2.08 -17.59 -13.23
N GLY A 76 -2.16 -17.30 -11.93
CA GLY A 76 -1.31 -16.32 -11.27
C GLY A 76 0.00 -16.92 -10.78
N LEU A 77 1.12 -16.26 -11.10
CA LEU A 77 2.46 -16.65 -10.66
C LEU A 77 2.63 -16.37 -9.16
N LYS A 78 2.61 -17.41 -8.33
CA LYS A 78 2.73 -17.32 -6.86
C LYS A 78 4.05 -16.71 -6.37
N ASP A 79 5.09 -16.77 -7.19
CA ASP A 79 6.42 -16.27 -6.89
C ASP A 79 6.66 -14.85 -7.43
N ARG A 80 5.68 -14.26 -8.13
CA ARG A 80 5.70 -12.91 -8.68
C ARG A 80 4.49 -12.11 -8.23
N VAL A 81 4.39 -11.91 -6.92
CA VAL A 81 3.28 -11.17 -6.30
C VAL A 81 3.78 -9.83 -5.82
N TYR A 82 3.13 -8.79 -6.27
CA TYR A 82 3.34 -7.39 -5.90
C TYR A 82 2.08 -6.85 -5.23
N ALA A 83 2.19 -5.71 -4.58
CA ALA A 83 1.01 -5.04 -4.06
C ALA A 83 1.10 -3.53 -4.27
N VAL A 84 -0.05 -2.91 -4.54
CA VAL A 84 -0.16 -1.47 -4.79
C VAL A 84 -1.26 -0.91 -3.90
N GLY A 85 -1.01 0.25 -3.32
CA GLY A 85 -2.03 0.96 -2.55
C GLY A 85 -1.89 2.46 -2.70
N ASP A 86 -3.01 3.17 -2.58
CA ASP A 86 -3.03 4.63 -2.59
C ASP A 86 -3.51 5.19 -1.25
N THR A 87 -2.98 6.34 -0.85
CA THR A 87 -3.37 7.08 0.35
C THR A 87 -3.45 6.20 1.62
N GLY A 88 -4.63 5.97 2.20
CA GLY A 88 -4.84 5.06 3.33
C GLY A 88 -4.49 3.61 2.99
N GLY A 89 -4.81 3.16 1.77
CA GLY A 89 -4.43 1.83 1.28
C GLY A 89 -2.91 1.63 1.20
N ALA A 90 -2.14 2.68 0.86
CA ALA A 90 -0.67 2.63 0.88
C ALA A 90 -0.14 2.48 2.32
N MET A 91 -0.72 3.19 3.29
CA MET A 91 -0.40 3.01 4.70
C MET A 91 -0.72 1.59 5.17
N LEU A 92 -1.94 1.12 4.94
CA LEU A 92 -2.38 -0.23 5.34
C LEU A 92 -1.46 -1.30 4.75
N LEU A 93 -1.12 -1.16 3.47
CA LEU A 93 -0.19 -2.06 2.78
C LEU A 93 1.21 -2.05 3.40
N THR A 94 1.73 -0.87 3.74
CA THR A 94 3.04 -0.72 4.40
C THR A 94 3.09 -1.52 5.72
N TYR A 95 2.07 -1.37 6.56
CA TYR A 95 2.01 -2.10 7.82
C TYR A 95 1.78 -3.61 7.62
N CYS A 96 0.91 -4.02 6.70
CA CYS A 96 0.71 -5.43 6.38
C CYS A 96 2.00 -6.08 5.87
N ALA A 97 2.75 -5.42 5.00
CA ALA A 97 4.03 -5.91 4.51
C ALA A 97 5.08 -6.05 5.63
N ALA A 98 5.17 -5.05 6.52
CA ALA A 98 6.05 -5.12 7.67
C ALA A 98 5.67 -6.23 8.66
N MET A 99 4.38 -6.39 8.97
CA MET A 99 3.87 -7.46 9.83
C MET A 99 4.11 -8.85 9.23
N GLN A 100 4.00 -8.98 7.91
CA GLN A 100 4.26 -10.24 7.21
C GLN A 100 5.72 -10.70 7.35
N ASN A 101 6.66 -9.77 7.39
CA ASN A 101 8.10 -10.03 7.46
C ASN A 101 8.64 -9.94 8.90
N SER A 102 7.83 -9.50 9.87
CA SER A 102 8.21 -9.36 11.29
C SER A 102 7.17 -9.98 12.22
N PRO A 103 7.40 -11.24 12.70
CA PRO A 103 6.51 -11.87 13.67
C PRO A 103 6.32 -11.06 14.95
N LYS A 104 7.32 -10.26 15.34
CA LYS A 104 7.25 -9.37 16.50
C LYS A 104 6.18 -8.29 16.30
N ILE A 105 6.16 -7.62 15.14
CA ILE A 105 5.17 -6.57 14.86
C ILE A 105 3.78 -7.19 14.74
N ALA A 106 3.65 -8.30 14.02
CA ALA A 106 2.39 -9.03 13.88
C ALA A 106 1.81 -9.47 15.24
N GLY A 107 2.63 -10.05 16.11
CA GLY A 107 2.23 -10.45 17.46
C GLY A 107 1.81 -9.26 18.31
N THR A 108 2.50 -8.11 18.19
CA THR A 108 2.14 -6.88 18.90
C THR A 108 0.80 -6.31 18.42
N ALA A 109 0.49 -6.46 17.13
CA ALA A 109 -0.77 -6.05 16.52
C ALA A 109 -1.91 -7.06 16.75
N GLY A 110 -1.59 -8.28 17.18
CA GLY A 110 -2.57 -9.36 17.35
C GLY A 110 -3.14 -9.91 16.04
N VAL A 111 -2.38 -9.81 14.93
CA VAL A 111 -2.83 -10.24 13.60
C VAL A 111 -2.10 -11.49 13.13
N SER A 112 -2.71 -12.21 12.19
CA SER A 112 -2.19 -13.46 11.62
C SER A 112 -1.76 -13.26 10.16
N PRO A 113 -0.46 -12.98 9.88
CA PRO A 113 0.01 -12.72 8.53
C PRO A 113 -0.22 -13.89 7.56
N ALA A 114 -0.43 -13.57 6.30
CA ALA A 114 -0.55 -14.55 5.24
C ALA A 114 0.83 -15.01 4.77
N SER A 115 0.93 -16.25 4.32
CA SER A 115 2.17 -16.80 3.75
C SER A 115 2.29 -16.53 2.23
N LEU A 116 1.91 -15.34 1.77
CA LEU A 116 2.00 -14.90 0.37
C LEU A 116 3.04 -13.78 0.29
N ARG A 117 4.26 -14.14 -0.13
CA ARG A 117 5.38 -13.20 -0.16
C ARG A 117 5.16 -12.09 -1.21
N LEU A 118 5.28 -10.83 -0.78
CA LEU A 118 5.29 -9.67 -1.65
C LEU A 118 6.72 -9.38 -2.12
N LYS A 119 6.92 -9.24 -3.43
CA LYS A 119 8.23 -8.96 -4.04
C LYS A 119 8.59 -7.49 -4.03
N ALA A 120 7.61 -6.61 -4.23
CA ALA A 120 7.74 -5.16 -4.13
C ALA A 120 6.38 -4.51 -3.86
N LEU A 121 6.40 -3.27 -3.40
CA LEU A 121 5.23 -2.42 -3.14
C LEU A 121 5.19 -1.21 -4.06
N GLY A 122 3.99 -0.84 -4.53
CA GLY A 122 3.69 0.45 -5.15
C GLY A 122 2.88 1.31 -4.18
N LEU A 123 3.44 2.42 -3.74
CA LEU A 123 2.91 3.26 -2.68
C LEU A 123 2.59 4.65 -3.25
N ILE A 124 1.31 4.91 -3.55
CA ILE A 124 0.84 6.10 -4.24
C ILE A 124 0.29 7.11 -3.23
N SER A 125 0.91 8.30 -3.14
CA SER A 125 0.40 9.40 -2.31
C SER A 125 0.07 8.97 -0.87
N GLY A 126 0.96 8.22 -0.20
CA GLY A 126 0.65 7.49 1.02
C GLY A 126 0.32 8.36 2.23
N MET A 127 -0.72 7.99 2.97
CA MET A 127 -1.11 8.63 4.24
C MET A 127 -0.35 7.98 5.42
N TYR A 128 0.97 8.03 5.43
CA TYR A 128 1.79 7.27 6.38
C TYR A 128 1.67 7.74 7.83
N TYR A 129 1.53 9.04 8.06
CA TYR A 129 1.64 9.64 9.39
C TYR A 129 0.27 9.98 9.96
N THR A 130 -0.20 9.20 10.91
CA THR A 130 -1.50 9.36 11.55
C THR A 130 -1.45 10.06 12.90
N THR A 131 -0.26 10.43 13.39
CA THR A 131 -0.07 11.07 14.71
C THR A 131 0.69 12.39 14.63
N ARG A 132 0.92 12.93 13.43
CA ARG A 132 1.49 14.29 13.26
C ARG A 132 0.51 15.35 13.74
N PHE A 133 1.05 16.52 14.11
CA PHE A 133 0.22 17.66 14.52
C PHE A 133 -0.39 18.36 13.28
N ASP A 134 -1.35 17.68 12.66
CA ASP A 134 -2.14 18.14 11.53
C ASP A 134 -3.58 17.58 11.62
N LYS A 135 -4.41 17.86 10.61
CA LYS A 135 -5.82 17.41 10.59
C LYS A 135 -5.97 15.89 10.71
N ILE A 136 -5.06 15.11 10.11
CA ILE A 136 -5.11 13.65 10.18
C ILE A 136 -4.78 13.20 11.61
N GLY A 137 -3.66 13.66 12.16
CA GLY A 137 -3.19 13.24 13.47
C GLY A 137 -4.02 13.75 14.65
N LEU A 138 -4.82 14.80 14.45
CA LEU A 138 -5.75 15.29 15.48
C LEU A 138 -7.00 14.41 15.63
N PHE A 139 -7.50 13.84 14.53
CA PHE A 139 -8.79 13.15 14.54
C PHE A 139 -8.69 11.63 14.39
N LEU A 140 -7.75 11.13 13.59
CA LEU A 140 -7.75 9.74 13.15
C LEU A 140 -7.18 8.71 14.14
N PRO A 141 -6.17 9.00 14.99
CA PRO A 141 -5.47 7.98 15.77
C PRO A 141 -6.35 7.15 16.69
N SER A 142 -7.30 7.79 17.42
CA SER A 142 -8.18 7.08 18.34
C SER A 142 -9.18 6.17 17.62
N TYR A 143 -9.61 6.55 16.43
CA TYR A 143 -10.45 5.69 15.58
C TYR A 143 -9.68 4.50 15.02
N LEU A 144 -8.42 4.70 14.61
CA LEU A 144 -7.59 3.64 14.07
C LEU A 144 -7.12 2.64 15.13
N TYR A 145 -6.59 3.15 16.24
CA TYR A 145 -5.84 2.35 17.21
C TYR A 145 -6.57 2.18 18.56
N GLY A 146 -7.74 2.79 18.73
CA GLY A 146 -8.49 2.83 19.99
C GLY A 146 -8.04 3.92 20.95
N ASN A 147 -8.90 4.29 21.91
CA ASN A 147 -8.70 5.45 22.81
C ASN A 147 -7.44 5.37 23.67
N HIS A 148 -6.95 4.18 23.96
CA HIS A 148 -5.78 3.97 24.82
C HIS A 148 -4.53 3.53 24.06
N TYR A 149 -4.47 3.74 22.75
CA TYR A 149 -3.39 3.26 21.88
C TYR A 149 -1.99 3.66 22.33
N LYS A 150 -1.84 4.85 22.96
CA LYS A 150 -0.54 5.32 23.50
C LYS A 150 0.04 4.42 24.60
N LYS A 151 -0.81 3.63 25.26
CA LYS A 151 -0.43 2.66 26.29
C LYS A 151 -0.37 1.21 25.76
N SER A 152 -0.72 0.99 24.51
CA SER A 152 -0.67 -0.33 23.88
C SER A 152 0.76 -0.74 23.55
N ALA A 153 0.98 -2.04 23.43
CA ALA A 153 2.27 -2.57 22.97
C ALA A 153 2.62 -2.12 21.55
N PHE A 154 1.62 -1.77 20.73
CA PHE A 154 1.79 -1.28 19.36
C PHE A 154 2.16 0.21 19.30
N SER A 155 2.12 0.95 20.39
CA SER A 155 2.32 2.42 20.42
C SER A 155 3.65 2.87 19.79
N SER A 156 4.72 2.09 19.93
CA SER A 156 6.02 2.38 19.30
C SER A 156 6.00 2.23 17.78
N TYR A 157 5.10 1.41 17.25
CA TYR A 157 4.96 1.15 15.81
C TYR A 157 3.97 2.07 15.11
N VAL A 158 3.28 2.96 15.81
CA VAL A 158 2.37 3.95 15.20
C VAL A 158 3.15 4.94 14.31
N ASN A 159 4.43 5.18 14.62
CA ASN A 159 5.33 5.91 13.71
C ASN A 159 5.81 4.97 12.58
N PRO A 160 5.48 5.23 11.31
CA PRO A 160 5.89 4.40 10.18
C PRO A 160 7.41 4.37 9.95
N GLU A 161 8.16 5.36 10.48
CA GLU A 161 9.63 5.41 10.41
C GLU A 161 10.31 4.52 11.47
N HIS A 162 9.54 3.79 12.30
CA HIS A 162 10.14 2.88 13.28
C HIS A 162 11.05 1.86 12.57
N PRO A 163 12.31 1.66 13.04
CA PRO A 163 13.28 0.79 12.38
C PRO A 163 12.71 -0.60 12.05
N GLY A 164 11.97 -1.19 12.99
CA GLY A 164 11.38 -2.51 12.80
C GLY A 164 10.34 -2.57 11.68
N ILE A 165 9.63 -1.47 11.38
CA ILE A 165 8.71 -1.38 10.24
C ILE A 165 9.53 -1.24 8.97
N VAL A 166 10.37 -0.21 8.89
CA VAL A 166 11.08 0.15 7.66
C VAL A 166 11.98 -0.99 7.18
N THR A 167 12.78 -1.60 8.07
CA THR A 167 13.68 -2.69 7.69
C THR A 167 12.98 -4.02 7.33
N ALA A 168 11.69 -4.15 7.65
CA ALA A 168 10.89 -5.30 7.28
C ALA A 168 10.18 -5.15 5.92
N LEU A 169 10.29 -3.99 5.26
CA LEU A 169 9.65 -3.75 3.97
C LEU A 169 10.41 -4.43 2.84
N PRO A 170 9.69 -4.96 1.83
CA PRO A 170 10.29 -5.31 0.55
C PRO A 170 10.62 -4.02 -0.24
N PRO A 171 11.27 -4.12 -1.41
CA PRO A 171 11.49 -2.98 -2.29
C PRO A 171 10.23 -2.15 -2.52
N CYS A 172 10.35 -0.81 -2.49
CA CYS A 172 9.24 0.12 -2.54
C CYS A 172 9.34 1.09 -3.72
N PHE A 173 8.30 1.18 -4.54
CA PHE A 173 8.09 2.26 -5.49
C PHE A 173 7.17 3.29 -4.83
N LEU A 174 7.61 4.54 -4.75
CA LEU A 174 6.82 5.64 -4.19
C LEU A 174 6.50 6.66 -5.28
N THR A 175 5.32 7.26 -5.19
CA THR A 175 4.99 8.38 -6.07
C THR A 175 4.16 9.45 -5.38
N THR A 176 4.39 10.69 -5.81
CA THR A 176 3.68 11.88 -5.39
C THR A 176 3.80 12.98 -6.45
N SER A 177 3.25 14.17 -6.18
CA SER A 177 3.29 15.32 -7.07
C SER A 177 3.28 16.64 -6.30
N ALA A 178 3.61 17.74 -6.95
CA ALA A 178 3.56 19.07 -6.33
C ALA A 178 2.14 19.53 -5.97
N GLY A 179 1.11 18.97 -6.59
CA GLY A 179 -0.30 19.23 -6.25
C GLY A 179 -0.88 18.30 -5.17
N ASP A 180 -0.11 17.35 -4.70
CA ASP A 180 -0.53 16.41 -3.65
C ASP A 180 -0.38 17.04 -2.26
N TYR A 181 -1.48 17.19 -1.52
CA TYR A 181 -1.46 17.73 -0.16
C TYR A 181 -0.76 16.81 0.87
N LEU A 182 -0.54 15.53 0.54
CA LEU A 182 0.27 14.58 1.33
C LEU A 182 1.70 14.38 0.77
N ARG A 183 2.15 15.24 -0.16
CA ARG A 183 3.49 15.10 -0.74
C ARG A 183 4.59 15.01 0.32
N SER A 184 4.53 15.85 1.36
CA SER A 184 5.50 15.80 2.46
C SER A 184 5.56 14.45 3.17
N TYR A 185 4.43 13.75 3.28
CA TYR A 185 4.38 12.41 3.87
C TYR A 185 5.19 11.40 3.05
N THR A 186 5.02 11.44 1.72
CA THR A 186 5.77 10.55 0.81
C THR A 186 7.27 10.86 0.85
N LEU A 187 7.65 12.14 0.81
CA LEU A 187 9.06 12.55 0.85
C LEU A 187 9.75 12.22 2.18
N ASP A 188 9.04 12.35 3.30
CA ASP A 188 9.61 12.01 4.61
C ASP A 188 9.73 10.49 4.78
N PHE A 189 8.77 9.73 4.27
CA PHE A 189 8.83 8.27 4.30
C PHE A 189 9.96 7.73 3.38
N GLU A 190 10.17 8.36 2.22
CA GLU A 190 11.31 8.06 1.34
C GLU A 190 12.65 8.26 2.08
N LYS A 191 12.81 9.37 2.82
CA LYS A 191 14.02 9.59 3.64
C LYS A 191 14.21 8.49 4.70
N ALA A 192 13.12 7.95 5.25
CA ALA A 192 13.21 6.83 6.18
C ALA A 192 13.69 5.55 5.48
N LEU A 193 13.18 5.25 4.28
CA LEU A 193 13.66 4.12 3.47
C LEU A 193 15.15 4.28 3.13
N SER A 194 15.58 5.47 2.72
CA SER A 194 16.98 5.82 2.45
C SER A 194 17.85 5.60 3.69
N ARG A 195 17.42 6.10 4.86
CA ARG A 195 18.15 5.99 6.14
C ARG A 195 18.45 4.55 6.51
N TYR A 196 17.51 3.66 6.26
CA TYR A 196 17.64 2.23 6.58
C TYR A 196 18.05 1.37 5.37
N GLN A 197 18.46 1.99 4.27
CA GLN A 197 18.96 1.31 3.06
C GLN A 197 17.98 0.28 2.47
N VAL A 198 16.68 0.55 2.60
CA VAL A 198 15.65 -0.25 1.92
C VAL A 198 15.65 0.12 0.45
N SER A 199 15.68 -0.87 -0.43
CA SER A 199 15.59 -0.63 -1.89
C SER A 199 14.31 0.11 -2.22
N HIS A 200 14.41 1.26 -2.87
CA HIS A 200 13.23 2.04 -3.25
C HIS A 200 13.50 2.89 -4.49
N HIS A 201 12.43 3.34 -5.11
CA HIS A 201 12.42 4.31 -6.20
C HIS A 201 11.33 5.35 -5.92
N LEU A 202 11.64 6.61 -6.06
CA LEU A 202 10.69 7.72 -5.93
C LEU A 202 10.46 8.39 -7.29
N LEU A 203 9.22 8.35 -7.76
CA LEU A 203 8.75 9.17 -8.89
C LEU A 203 7.98 10.37 -8.35
N ASP A 204 8.64 11.51 -8.24
CA ASP A 204 8.05 12.76 -7.77
C ASP A 204 7.80 13.72 -8.94
N PHE A 205 6.55 13.98 -9.27
CA PHE A 205 6.15 14.99 -10.25
C PHE A 205 6.25 16.41 -9.64
N SER A 206 7.45 16.79 -9.23
CA SER A 206 7.77 17.98 -8.41
C SER A 206 7.38 19.33 -9.06
N GLU A 207 7.30 19.37 -10.40
CA GLU A 207 6.93 20.57 -11.15
C GLU A 207 5.43 20.65 -11.50
N ARG A 208 4.65 19.59 -11.17
CA ARG A 208 3.28 19.41 -11.63
C ARG A 208 2.27 19.69 -10.50
N LYS A 209 1.93 20.96 -10.31
CA LYS A 209 0.89 21.41 -9.36
C LYS A 209 -0.52 21.05 -9.79
N ASP A 210 -0.72 20.76 -11.06
CA ASP A 210 -2.00 20.36 -11.66
C ASP A 210 -2.32 18.87 -11.47
N LEU A 211 -1.40 18.09 -10.89
CA LEU A 211 -1.62 16.71 -10.49
C LEU A 211 -2.06 16.65 -9.02
N PRO A 212 -3.36 16.42 -8.74
CA PRO A 212 -3.84 16.37 -7.37
C PRO A 212 -3.42 15.10 -6.65
N HIS A 213 -3.74 15.01 -5.36
CA HIS A 213 -3.56 13.82 -4.54
C HIS A 213 -4.09 12.56 -5.23
N ALA A 214 -3.29 11.49 -5.25
CA ALA A 214 -3.62 10.21 -5.88
C ALA A 214 -4.10 10.33 -7.34
N PHE A 215 -3.57 11.29 -8.10
CA PHE A 215 -4.01 11.62 -9.46
C PHE A 215 -4.09 10.41 -10.39
N SER A 216 -3.17 9.47 -10.25
CA SER A 216 -3.10 8.29 -11.12
C SER A 216 -4.24 7.29 -10.90
N VAL A 217 -4.81 7.28 -9.70
CA VAL A 217 -5.99 6.47 -9.36
C VAL A 217 -7.27 7.19 -9.78
N ILE A 218 -7.34 8.51 -9.54
CA ILE A 218 -8.50 9.34 -9.87
C ILE A 218 -8.66 9.47 -11.39
N ASN A 219 -7.56 9.67 -12.12
CA ASN A 219 -7.57 9.78 -13.58
C ASN A 219 -6.49 8.85 -14.20
N PRO A 220 -6.73 7.53 -14.27
CA PRO A 220 -5.74 6.55 -14.73
C PRO A 220 -5.48 6.57 -16.24
N PHE A 221 -6.18 7.40 -17.01
CA PHE A 221 -6.02 7.54 -18.45
C PHE A 221 -5.15 8.75 -18.84
N ARG A 222 -4.77 9.56 -17.86
CA ARG A 222 -3.89 10.71 -18.07
C ARG A 222 -2.48 10.23 -18.44
N LYS A 223 -1.76 11.00 -19.26
CA LYS A 223 -0.40 10.68 -19.70
C LYS A 223 0.53 10.37 -18.53
N GLU A 224 0.53 11.21 -17.50
CA GLU A 224 1.36 11.06 -16.31
C GLU A 224 0.97 9.83 -15.46
N SER A 225 -0.29 9.43 -15.52
CA SER A 225 -0.74 8.19 -14.85
C SER A 225 -0.24 6.95 -15.59
N ILE A 226 -0.21 6.99 -16.92
CA ILE A 226 0.34 5.91 -17.75
C ILE A 226 1.86 5.83 -17.54
N GLU A 227 2.56 6.95 -17.58
CA GLU A 227 4.00 7.05 -17.28
C GLU A 227 4.35 6.43 -15.91
N LEU A 228 3.59 6.80 -14.86
CA LEU A 228 3.74 6.23 -13.53
C LEU A 228 3.56 4.71 -13.53
N LEU A 229 2.54 4.20 -14.19
CA LEU A 229 2.24 2.76 -14.24
C LEU A 229 3.34 1.98 -14.97
N GLU A 230 3.87 2.54 -16.06
CA GLU A 230 4.96 1.94 -16.83
C GLU A 230 6.25 1.92 -16.02
N ASP A 231 6.60 3.01 -15.33
CA ASP A 231 7.79 3.12 -14.48
C ASP A 231 7.68 2.16 -13.28
N MET A 232 6.54 2.13 -12.60
CA MET A 232 6.28 1.18 -11.51
C MET A 232 6.37 -0.26 -11.98
N SER A 233 5.84 -0.58 -13.16
CA SER A 233 5.94 -1.91 -13.75
C SER A 233 7.39 -2.27 -14.08
N GLY A 234 8.16 -1.35 -14.63
CA GLY A 234 9.60 -1.51 -14.88
C GLY A 234 10.39 -1.76 -13.59
N TYR A 235 10.04 -1.04 -12.51
CA TYR A 235 10.62 -1.27 -11.20
C TYR A 235 10.29 -2.66 -10.65
N PHE A 236 9.03 -3.10 -10.74
CA PHE A 236 8.62 -4.43 -10.27
C PHE A 236 9.32 -5.58 -10.99
N GLN A 237 9.60 -5.42 -12.28
CA GLN A 237 10.29 -6.45 -13.09
C GLN A 237 11.72 -6.72 -12.62
N GLN A 238 12.34 -5.84 -11.85
CA GLN A 238 13.67 -6.05 -11.27
C GLN A 238 13.65 -7.08 -10.12
N PHE A 239 12.48 -7.41 -9.58
CA PHE A 239 12.30 -8.30 -8.41
C PHE A 239 11.49 -9.56 -8.75
N GLN A 240 11.80 -10.21 -9.84
CA GLN A 240 11.11 -11.43 -10.31
C GLN A 240 11.51 -12.68 -9.51
#